data_d758eb1b353f921883335e8c780a15d9
#
_entry.id   d758eb1b353f921883335e8c780a15d9
#
_cell.length_a   1.000
_cell.length_b   1.000
_cell.length_c   1.000
_cell.angle_alpha   90.00
_cell.angle_beta   90.00
_cell.angle_gamma   90.00
#
_symmetry.space_group_name_H-M   'P 1'
#
loop_
_entity.id
_entity.type
_entity.pdbx_description
1 polymer ?
#
loop_
_entity_poly.entity_id
_entity_poly.type
_entity_poly.pdbx_seq_one_letter_code
_entity_poly.pdbx_strand_id
1 'polypeptide(L)'
;DNARSVALHDCDIKTYDRRLLAKLFYPVVNPMFNFEFCKGYYPRIAKGKMNGRVARLLVFPLITALEKTIGKSDYLEFMKSFKYPLAGEFSFRRNVLPELRISSDWGIEVGVLSEMQRNFSPNNICQVDLADTYDHKHQDLSANNDKKGLSRMSTDIIKTLIRKLATQGNSFSLETFRSLKATYYRSALDLIDTYRSDAEMNGLKFDSHNEEKAVELFALNIMKAGESFFKNPMDTPFIPTWSRVKSAIPDFLERLKYAVDEDNKKHK
;
A
#
# COMPACT_ATOMS: atom_id res chain seq x y z
N ASP A 1 25.70 12.17 7.57
CA ASP A 1 24.70 11.38 8.31
C ASP A 1 25.11 9.92 8.39
N ASN A 2 25.21 9.39 9.62
CA ASN A 2 25.65 8.02 9.92
C ASN A 2 24.48 7.03 10.08
N ALA A 3 23.27 7.40 9.65
CA ALA A 3 22.10 6.51 9.72
C ALA A 3 22.35 5.25 8.87
N ARG A 4 22.12 4.07 9.44
CA ARG A 4 22.25 2.77 8.76
C ARG A 4 20.95 2.31 8.12
N SER A 5 19.83 2.78 8.66
CA SER A 5 18.47 2.41 8.22
C SER A 5 17.51 3.55 8.47
N VAL A 6 16.37 3.50 7.78
CA VAL A 6 15.26 4.45 7.93
C VAL A 6 13.97 3.65 8.08
N ALA A 7 13.10 4.10 8.97
CA ALA A 7 11.76 3.54 9.13
C ALA A 7 10.70 4.62 8.98
N LEU A 8 9.55 4.22 8.46
CA LEU A 8 8.36 5.05 8.36
C LEU A 8 7.29 4.49 9.30
N HIS A 9 6.55 5.40 9.87
CA HIS A 9 5.36 5.14 10.68
C HIS A 9 4.27 6.13 10.33
N ASP A 10 3.02 5.72 10.41
CA ASP A 10 1.90 6.64 10.37
C ASP A 10 1.97 7.58 11.58
N CYS A 11 1.67 8.87 11.39
CA CYS A 11 1.77 9.87 12.45
C CYS A 11 0.52 9.94 13.37
N ASP A 12 -0.54 9.21 13.05
CA ASP A 12 -1.83 9.22 13.75
C ASP A 12 -2.11 7.94 14.55
N ILE A 13 -1.08 7.16 14.87
CA ILE A 13 -1.18 5.94 15.68
C ILE A 13 -1.56 6.32 17.11
N LYS A 14 -2.68 5.80 17.60
CA LYS A 14 -3.18 6.05 18.96
C LYS A 14 -2.58 5.10 19.99
N THR A 15 -2.19 3.91 19.56
CA THR A 15 -1.61 2.84 20.40
C THR A 15 -0.09 2.79 20.26
N TYR A 16 0.57 3.94 20.02
CA TYR A 16 2.01 3.98 19.79
C TYR A 16 2.80 3.52 21.02
N ASP A 17 3.75 2.61 20.77
CA ASP A 17 4.76 2.19 21.74
C ASP A 17 6.12 2.16 21.01
N ARG A 18 7.19 2.63 21.65
CA ARG A 18 8.55 2.61 21.08
C ARG A 18 9.03 1.22 20.66
N ARG A 19 8.43 0.15 21.21
CA ARG A 19 8.71 -1.23 20.79
C ARG A 19 8.30 -1.51 19.35
N LEU A 20 7.27 -0.83 18.83
CA LEU A 20 6.87 -0.91 17.42
C LEU A 20 8.05 -0.53 16.53
N LEU A 21 8.71 0.59 16.87
CA LEU A 21 9.88 1.07 16.14
C LEU A 21 11.07 0.11 16.28
N ALA A 22 11.32 -0.39 17.50
CA ALA A 22 12.40 -1.36 17.73
C ALA A 22 12.20 -2.65 16.92
N LYS A 23 10.98 -3.20 16.90
CA LYS A 23 10.64 -4.38 16.08
C LYS A 23 10.86 -4.13 14.60
N LEU A 24 10.52 -2.94 14.12
CA LEU A 24 10.63 -2.58 12.71
C LEU A 24 12.10 -2.41 12.26
N PHE A 25 12.95 -1.84 13.13
CA PHE A 25 14.37 -1.68 12.83
C PHE A 25 15.19 -2.97 12.98
N TYR A 26 14.85 -3.80 13.96
CA TYR A 26 15.67 -4.96 14.33
C TYR A 26 16.05 -5.85 13.13
N PRO A 27 15.14 -6.24 12.21
CA PRO A 27 15.49 -7.11 11.09
C PRO A 27 16.49 -6.49 10.11
N VAL A 28 16.44 -5.17 9.89
CA VAL A 28 17.29 -4.49 8.90
C VAL A 28 18.61 -3.99 9.47
N VAL A 29 18.74 -3.87 10.80
CA VAL A 29 20.00 -3.40 11.43
C VAL A 29 20.83 -4.53 12.03
N ASN A 30 20.23 -5.67 12.34
CA ASN A 30 20.93 -6.81 12.93
C ASN A 30 21.80 -7.49 11.84
N PRO A 31 23.13 -7.57 12.04
CA PRO A 31 24.06 -8.14 11.06
C PRO A 31 23.86 -9.64 10.81
N MET A 32 23.15 -10.35 11.69
CA MET A 32 22.81 -11.76 11.49
C MET A 32 21.75 -11.96 10.41
N PHE A 33 21.00 -10.92 10.04
CA PHE A 33 19.98 -10.98 9.01
C PHE A 33 20.45 -10.25 7.75
N ASN A 34 20.08 -10.78 6.60
CA ASN A 34 20.37 -10.16 5.30
C ASN A 34 19.14 -9.48 4.69
N PHE A 35 18.34 -8.79 5.53
CA PHE A 35 17.16 -8.09 5.04
C PHE A 35 17.50 -6.65 4.66
N GLU A 36 17.03 -6.26 3.47
CA GLU A 36 17.10 -4.89 2.96
C GLU A 36 15.83 -4.10 3.29
N PHE A 37 14.71 -4.81 3.46
CA PHE A 37 13.39 -4.25 3.71
C PHE A 37 12.63 -5.10 4.73
N CYS A 38 11.96 -4.41 5.66
CA CYS A 38 11.04 -5.04 6.61
C CYS A 38 9.68 -4.34 6.55
N LYS A 39 8.62 -5.10 6.34
CA LYS A 39 7.23 -4.66 6.35
C LYS A 39 6.57 -4.97 7.69
N GLY A 40 6.02 -3.98 8.36
CA GLY A 40 5.19 -4.19 9.53
C GLY A 40 3.83 -4.77 9.16
N TYR A 41 3.26 -5.59 10.04
CA TYR A 41 1.87 -5.98 10.00
C TYR A 41 1.28 -6.03 11.42
N TYR A 42 -0.02 -5.96 11.52
CA TYR A 42 -0.76 -5.96 12.77
C TYR A 42 -2.23 -6.29 12.52
N PRO A 43 -2.96 -6.83 13.51
CA PRO A 43 -4.38 -7.06 13.39
C PRO A 43 -5.12 -5.72 13.33
N ARG A 44 -6.04 -5.63 12.37
CA ARG A 44 -6.91 -4.45 12.22
C ARG A 44 -8.19 -4.62 13.03
N ILE A 45 -8.03 -4.88 14.32
CA ILE A 45 -9.14 -5.02 15.26
C ILE A 45 -9.05 -3.90 16.28
N ALA A 46 -10.11 -3.09 16.39
CA ALA A 46 -10.22 -2.04 17.38
C ALA A 46 -11.68 -1.88 17.81
N LYS A 47 -11.90 -1.63 19.10
CA LYS A 47 -13.25 -1.41 19.70
C LYS A 47 -14.25 -2.53 19.39
N GLY A 48 -13.77 -3.78 19.36
CA GLY A 48 -14.61 -4.95 19.06
C GLY A 48 -15.11 -5.01 17.61
N LYS A 49 -14.40 -4.36 16.66
CA LYS A 49 -14.73 -4.38 15.23
C LYS A 49 -13.54 -4.74 14.38
N MET A 50 -13.80 -5.43 13.27
CA MET A 50 -12.82 -5.70 12.23
C MET A 50 -12.69 -4.49 11.31
N ASN A 51 -11.50 -3.92 11.21
CA ASN A 51 -11.16 -2.78 10.38
C ASN A 51 -10.32 -3.21 9.15
N GLY A 52 -9.72 -2.24 8.42
CA GLY A 52 -8.84 -2.53 7.28
C GLY A 52 -9.59 -2.94 6.01
N ARG A 53 -10.76 -2.35 5.73
CA ARG A 53 -11.61 -2.64 4.57
C ARG A 53 -10.83 -2.65 3.26
N VAL A 54 -9.94 -1.69 3.04
CA VAL A 54 -9.21 -1.58 1.76
C VAL A 54 -8.30 -2.80 1.54
N ALA A 55 -7.59 -3.27 2.56
CA ALA A 55 -6.80 -4.49 2.42
C ALA A 55 -7.70 -5.72 2.24
N ARG A 56 -8.70 -5.91 3.13
CA ARG A 56 -9.57 -7.09 3.17
C ARG A 56 -10.49 -7.19 1.95
N LEU A 57 -11.14 -6.10 1.59
CA LEU A 57 -12.23 -6.08 0.60
C LEU A 57 -11.83 -5.48 -0.74
N LEU A 58 -10.64 -4.86 -0.87
CA LEU A 58 -10.11 -4.42 -2.16
C LEU A 58 -8.88 -5.23 -2.55
N VAL A 59 -7.77 -5.11 -1.80
CA VAL A 59 -6.47 -5.61 -2.27
C VAL A 59 -6.48 -7.12 -2.46
N PHE A 60 -6.87 -7.89 -1.45
CA PHE A 60 -6.85 -9.35 -1.56
C PHE A 60 -7.83 -9.90 -2.60
N PRO A 61 -9.12 -9.49 -2.65
CA PRO A 61 -10.00 -9.99 -3.70
C PRO A 61 -9.64 -9.48 -5.10
N LEU A 62 -9.04 -8.27 -5.22
CA LEU A 62 -8.57 -7.74 -6.49
C LEU A 62 -7.39 -8.55 -7.03
N ILE A 63 -6.41 -8.90 -6.19
CA ILE A 63 -5.29 -9.76 -6.59
C ILE A 63 -5.82 -11.12 -7.05
N THR A 64 -6.75 -11.72 -6.31
CA THR A 64 -7.40 -12.98 -6.70
C THR A 64 -8.15 -12.85 -8.03
N ALA A 65 -8.84 -11.74 -8.25
CA ALA A 65 -9.54 -11.48 -9.50
C ALA A 65 -8.57 -11.25 -10.67
N LEU A 66 -7.46 -10.56 -10.44
CA LEU A 66 -6.39 -10.39 -11.43
C LEU A 66 -5.78 -11.74 -11.83
N GLU A 67 -5.46 -12.61 -10.88
CA GLU A 67 -4.97 -13.96 -11.18
C GLU A 67 -5.95 -14.77 -12.05
N LYS A 68 -7.26 -14.64 -11.78
CA LYS A 68 -8.29 -15.31 -12.58
C LYS A 68 -8.48 -14.71 -13.97
N THR A 69 -8.21 -13.41 -14.14
CA THR A 69 -8.49 -12.66 -15.36
C THR A 69 -7.30 -12.62 -16.32
N ILE A 70 -6.10 -12.42 -15.80
CA ILE A 70 -4.87 -12.28 -16.60
C ILE A 70 -3.83 -13.37 -16.34
N GLY A 71 -4.11 -14.31 -15.43
CA GLY A 71 -3.21 -15.39 -15.06
C GLY A 71 -2.36 -15.06 -13.83
N LYS A 72 -1.75 -16.10 -13.26
CA LYS A 72 -0.81 -16.01 -12.14
C LYS A 72 0.48 -15.33 -12.59
N SER A 73 1.10 -14.58 -11.69
CA SER A 73 2.42 -13.99 -11.88
C SER A 73 3.17 -13.92 -10.56
N ASP A 74 4.50 -13.92 -10.63
CA ASP A 74 5.36 -13.78 -9.45
C ASP A 74 5.04 -12.51 -8.65
N TYR A 75 4.64 -11.44 -9.34
CA TYR A 75 4.24 -10.20 -8.70
C TYR A 75 2.94 -10.33 -7.89
N LEU A 76 1.93 -10.99 -8.42
CA LEU A 76 0.66 -11.19 -7.71
C LEU A 76 0.86 -12.13 -6.51
N GLU A 77 1.67 -13.18 -6.67
CA GLU A 77 2.04 -14.08 -5.57
C GLU A 77 2.84 -13.33 -4.49
N PHE A 78 3.80 -12.50 -4.89
CA PHE A 78 4.54 -11.63 -3.98
C PHE A 78 3.61 -10.71 -3.19
N MET A 79 2.67 -10.04 -3.84
CA MET A 79 1.71 -9.17 -3.17
C MET A 79 0.81 -9.93 -2.19
N LYS A 80 0.41 -11.14 -2.50
CA LYS A 80 -0.40 -12.03 -1.63
C LYS A 80 0.38 -12.53 -0.41
N SER A 81 1.69 -12.59 -0.48
CA SER A 81 2.54 -13.05 0.63
C SER A 81 2.53 -12.10 1.84
N PHE A 82 2.12 -10.85 1.65
CA PHE A 82 2.06 -9.87 2.73
C PHE A 82 0.77 -10.00 3.54
N LYS A 83 0.93 -10.16 4.87
CA LYS A 83 -0.19 -10.24 5.81
C LYS A 83 -1.00 -8.95 5.86
N TYR A 84 -0.32 -7.80 5.72
CA TYR A 84 -0.97 -6.49 5.60
C TYR A 84 -0.21 -5.60 4.60
N PRO A 85 -0.50 -5.70 3.29
CA PRO A 85 0.24 -4.99 2.24
C PRO A 85 0.16 -3.45 2.35
N LEU A 86 -0.92 -2.94 2.92
CA LEU A 86 -1.18 -1.50 3.07
C LEU A 86 -0.74 -0.92 4.42
N ALA A 87 0.07 -1.62 5.22
CA ALA A 87 0.67 -1.00 6.41
C ALA A 87 1.60 0.15 6.00
N GLY A 88 1.47 1.32 6.61
CA GLY A 88 2.39 2.45 6.42
C GLY A 88 3.74 2.24 7.13
N GLU A 89 3.82 1.20 7.95
CA GLU A 89 4.99 0.86 8.77
C GLU A 89 5.94 -0.05 8.00
N PHE A 90 7.10 0.49 7.66
CA PHE A 90 8.17 -0.28 7.04
C PHE A 90 9.53 0.35 7.27
N SER A 91 10.58 -0.44 7.16
CA SER A 91 11.96 0.01 7.29
C SER A 91 12.84 -0.51 6.16
N PHE A 92 13.89 0.24 5.88
CA PHE A 92 14.87 -0.06 4.84
C PHE A 92 16.30 0.05 5.39
N ARG A 93 17.22 -0.67 4.81
CA ARG A 93 18.63 -0.25 4.83
C ARG A 93 18.80 1.03 4.02
N ARG A 94 19.72 1.89 4.47
CA ARG A 94 19.94 3.21 3.86
C ARG A 94 20.25 3.17 2.36
N ASN A 95 20.99 2.16 1.92
CA ASN A 95 21.38 1.97 0.51
C ASN A 95 20.18 1.79 -0.44
N VAL A 96 19.02 1.39 0.07
CA VAL A 96 17.79 1.23 -0.73
C VAL A 96 17.21 2.58 -1.16
N LEU A 97 17.27 3.58 -0.29
CA LEU A 97 16.56 4.85 -0.47
C LEU A 97 16.92 5.66 -1.71
N PRO A 98 18.22 5.79 -2.11
CA PRO A 98 18.60 6.61 -3.26
C PRO A 98 17.97 6.16 -4.58
N GLU A 99 17.66 4.87 -4.70
CA GLU A 99 17.11 4.26 -5.91
C GLU A 99 15.59 3.97 -5.82
N LEU A 100 14.98 4.28 -4.67
CA LEU A 100 13.56 4.03 -4.45
C LEU A 100 12.71 5.08 -5.17
N ARG A 101 11.78 4.63 -6.01
CA ARG A 101 10.73 5.47 -6.58
C ARG A 101 9.52 5.44 -5.64
N ILE A 102 9.10 6.61 -5.21
CA ILE A 102 7.99 6.75 -4.25
C ILE A 102 6.78 7.33 -4.96
N SER A 103 5.62 6.71 -4.77
CA SER A 103 4.35 7.27 -5.21
C SER A 103 3.99 8.51 -4.38
N SER A 104 3.42 9.53 -5.04
CA SER A 104 2.92 10.75 -4.39
C SER A 104 1.42 10.69 -4.09
N ASP A 105 0.79 9.53 -4.29
CA ASP A 105 -0.63 9.27 -4.05
C ASP A 105 -0.83 8.09 -3.08
N TRP A 106 -2.08 7.65 -2.90
CA TRP A 106 -2.43 6.51 -2.05
C TRP A 106 -1.94 5.14 -2.54
N GLY A 107 -1.23 5.08 -3.65
CA GLY A 107 -0.55 3.89 -4.12
C GLY A 107 0.84 3.68 -3.50
N ILE A 108 1.24 4.48 -2.48
CA ILE A 108 2.60 4.49 -1.93
C ILE A 108 3.02 3.11 -1.40
N GLU A 109 2.21 2.43 -0.61
CA GLU A 109 2.57 1.13 -0.03
C GLU A 109 2.72 0.06 -1.11
N VAL A 110 1.77 0.00 -2.05
CA VAL A 110 1.81 -0.92 -3.19
C VAL A 110 2.99 -0.58 -4.10
N GLY A 111 3.27 0.71 -4.31
CA GLY A 111 4.41 1.20 -5.08
C GLY A 111 5.74 0.77 -4.46
N VAL A 112 5.90 0.95 -3.15
CA VAL A 112 7.10 0.52 -2.40
C VAL A 112 7.28 -0.99 -2.52
N LEU A 113 6.24 -1.79 -2.30
CA LEU A 113 6.33 -3.24 -2.46
C LEU A 113 6.69 -3.65 -3.90
N SER A 114 6.17 -2.92 -4.89
CA SER A 114 6.54 -3.13 -6.30
C SER A 114 8.01 -2.85 -6.59
N GLU A 115 8.59 -1.81 -5.96
CA GLU A 115 10.02 -1.51 -6.06
C GLU A 115 10.88 -2.55 -5.33
N MET A 116 10.41 -3.05 -4.19
CA MET A 116 11.09 -4.14 -3.49
C MET A 116 11.14 -5.41 -4.33
N GLN A 117 10.01 -5.82 -4.92
CA GLN A 117 9.95 -6.97 -5.81
C GLN A 117 10.84 -6.83 -7.05
N ARG A 118 10.99 -5.59 -7.56
CA ARG A 118 11.81 -5.32 -8.73
C ARG A 118 13.32 -5.39 -8.42
N ASN A 119 13.73 -4.91 -7.25
CA ASN A 119 15.13 -4.63 -6.93
C ASN A 119 15.78 -5.71 -6.05
N PHE A 120 15.01 -6.52 -5.34
CA PHE A 120 15.51 -7.43 -4.33
C PHE A 120 14.90 -8.82 -4.46
N SER A 121 15.71 -9.82 -4.07
CA SER A 121 15.21 -11.19 -3.88
C SER A 121 14.19 -11.23 -2.73
N PRO A 122 13.15 -12.07 -2.79
CA PRO A 122 12.25 -12.31 -1.67
C PRO A 122 12.98 -12.65 -0.35
N ASN A 123 14.14 -13.29 -0.40
CA ASN A 123 14.96 -13.61 0.76
C ASN A 123 15.58 -12.37 1.47
N ASN A 124 15.57 -11.22 0.82
CA ASN A 124 16.03 -9.94 1.39
C ASN A 124 14.87 -9.11 1.98
N ILE A 125 13.67 -9.67 2.01
CA ILE A 125 12.45 -9.00 2.45
C ILE A 125 11.83 -9.79 3.59
N CYS A 126 11.44 -9.12 4.67
CA CYS A 126 10.76 -9.76 5.78
C CYS A 126 9.51 -9.00 6.22
N GLN A 127 8.74 -9.65 7.07
CA GLN A 127 7.57 -9.07 7.73
C GLN A 127 7.71 -9.25 9.24
N VAL A 128 7.29 -8.25 10.00
CA VAL A 128 7.32 -8.29 11.47
C VAL A 128 5.96 -7.96 12.04
N ASP A 129 5.54 -8.74 13.05
CA ASP A 129 4.35 -8.47 13.84
C ASP A 129 4.64 -7.32 14.81
N LEU A 130 4.00 -6.18 14.59
CA LEU A 130 4.27 -4.98 15.36
C LEU A 130 3.53 -4.99 16.71
N ALA A 131 2.25 -5.36 16.73
CA ALA A 131 1.42 -5.23 17.90
C ALA A 131 0.18 -6.12 17.86
N ASP A 132 -0.29 -6.52 19.04
CA ASP A 132 -1.55 -7.27 19.21
C ASP A 132 -2.79 -6.37 18.97
N THR A 133 -2.65 -5.07 19.23
CA THR A 133 -3.68 -4.07 19.01
C THR A 133 -3.07 -2.84 18.32
N TYR A 134 -3.75 -2.37 17.27
CA TYR A 134 -3.29 -1.22 16.50
C TYR A 134 -4.47 -0.36 16.08
N ASP A 135 -4.55 0.86 16.61
CA ASP A 135 -5.61 1.82 16.30
C ASP A 135 -5.02 3.14 15.76
N HIS A 136 -5.54 3.58 14.64
CA HIS A 136 -5.25 4.86 14.01
C HIS A 136 -6.51 5.42 13.37
N LYS A 137 -6.44 6.62 12.80
CA LYS A 137 -7.57 7.28 12.14
C LYS A 137 -8.13 6.42 10.99
N HIS A 138 -9.44 6.35 10.90
CA HIS A 138 -10.15 5.67 9.81
C HIS A 138 -10.65 6.69 8.80
N GLN A 139 -10.57 6.34 7.51
CA GLN A 139 -11.13 7.13 6.42
C GLN A 139 -12.60 6.74 6.17
N ASP A 140 -13.42 7.74 5.86
CA ASP A 140 -14.81 7.54 5.46
C ASP A 140 -14.92 6.96 4.05
N LEU A 141 -16.03 6.29 3.75
CA LEU A 141 -16.28 5.71 2.42
C LEU A 141 -16.24 6.77 1.31
N SER A 142 -16.82 7.95 1.57
CA SER A 142 -16.88 9.09 0.62
C SER A 142 -17.39 8.71 -0.78
N ALA A 143 -18.44 7.88 -0.84
CA ALA A 143 -18.98 7.33 -2.10
C ALA A 143 -19.36 8.41 -3.13
N ASN A 144 -19.79 9.59 -2.66
CA ASN A 144 -20.19 10.71 -3.50
C ASN A 144 -19.05 11.69 -3.82
N ASN A 145 -17.80 11.38 -3.44
CA ASN A 145 -16.67 12.27 -3.69
C ASN A 145 -15.41 11.47 -4.04
N ASP A 146 -15.16 11.34 -5.34
CA ASP A 146 -14.04 10.59 -5.90
C ASP A 146 -12.66 11.16 -5.53
N LYS A 147 -12.60 12.38 -5.01
CA LYS A 147 -11.35 13.05 -4.64
C LYS A 147 -11.02 12.90 -3.15
N LYS A 148 -11.84 12.17 -2.37
CA LYS A 148 -11.67 12.04 -0.91
C LYS A 148 -11.87 10.59 -0.44
N GLY A 149 -11.40 10.32 0.79
CA GLY A 149 -11.65 9.09 1.52
C GLY A 149 -11.25 7.81 0.78
N LEU A 150 -11.98 6.74 1.04
CA LEU A 150 -11.71 5.43 0.47
C LEU A 150 -11.92 5.36 -1.06
N SER A 151 -12.75 6.25 -1.64
CA SER A 151 -12.95 6.29 -3.09
C SER A 151 -11.66 6.68 -3.81
N ARG A 152 -10.99 7.75 -3.39
CA ARG A 152 -9.70 8.15 -3.95
C ARG A 152 -8.63 7.10 -3.68
N MET A 153 -8.50 6.67 -2.42
CA MET A 153 -7.51 5.67 -2.00
C MET A 153 -7.59 4.40 -2.85
N SER A 154 -8.79 3.83 -3.00
CA SER A 154 -8.98 2.60 -3.79
C SER A 154 -8.61 2.78 -5.26
N THR A 155 -8.99 3.90 -5.88
CA THR A 155 -8.66 4.20 -7.26
C THR A 155 -7.15 4.29 -7.48
N ASP A 156 -6.41 4.98 -6.61
CA ASP A 156 -4.96 5.13 -6.70
C ASP A 156 -4.23 3.79 -6.50
N ILE A 157 -4.67 2.97 -5.56
CA ILE A 157 -4.14 1.61 -5.35
C ILE A 157 -4.35 0.73 -6.59
N ILE A 158 -5.57 0.72 -7.15
CA ILE A 158 -5.89 -0.06 -8.36
C ILE A 158 -5.00 0.38 -9.52
N LYS A 159 -4.88 1.69 -9.75
CA LYS A 159 -4.02 2.26 -10.80
C LYS A 159 -2.57 1.80 -10.65
N THR A 160 -2.05 1.79 -9.44
CA THR A 160 -0.66 1.36 -9.16
C THR A 160 -0.47 -0.12 -9.50
N LEU A 161 -1.39 -1.00 -9.10
CA LEU A 161 -1.36 -2.43 -9.44
C LEU A 161 -1.42 -2.66 -10.96
N ILE A 162 -2.38 -2.02 -11.66
CA ILE A 162 -2.55 -2.15 -13.10
C ILE A 162 -1.30 -1.67 -13.86
N ARG A 163 -0.75 -0.51 -13.48
CA ARG A 163 0.47 0.01 -14.11
C ARG A 163 1.66 -0.93 -13.91
N LYS A 164 1.83 -1.47 -12.71
CA LYS A 164 2.90 -2.44 -12.46
C LYS A 164 2.76 -3.66 -13.36
N LEU A 165 1.57 -4.24 -13.45
CA LEU A 165 1.29 -5.38 -14.32
C LEU A 165 1.49 -5.03 -15.80
N ALA A 166 1.08 -3.85 -16.24
CA ALA A 166 1.33 -3.38 -17.61
C ALA A 166 2.83 -3.28 -17.92
N THR A 167 3.66 -2.81 -16.96
CA THR A 167 5.13 -2.80 -17.14
C THR A 167 5.75 -4.19 -17.20
N GLN A 168 5.02 -5.22 -16.80
CA GLN A 168 5.43 -6.63 -16.89
C GLN A 168 4.89 -7.32 -18.16
N GLY A 169 4.31 -6.54 -19.07
CA GLY A 169 3.83 -7.04 -20.38
C GLY A 169 2.35 -7.49 -20.39
N ASN A 170 1.62 -7.29 -19.29
CA ASN A 170 0.19 -7.60 -19.29
C ASN A 170 -0.57 -6.53 -20.08
N SER A 171 -1.41 -6.97 -21.03
CA SER A 171 -2.29 -6.12 -21.81
C SER A 171 -3.65 -5.98 -21.12
N PHE A 172 -4.18 -4.77 -21.13
CA PHE A 172 -5.51 -4.48 -20.58
C PHE A 172 -6.39 -3.86 -21.67
N SER A 173 -7.61 -4.38 -21.78
CA SER A 173 -8.68 -3.82 -22.64
C SER A 173 -9.87 -3.41 -21.77
N LEU A 174 -10.84 -2.75 -22.36
CA LEU A 174 -12.09 -2.42 -21.66
C LEU A 174 -12.82 -3.69 -21.21
N GLU A 175 -12.78 -4.74 -22.02
CA GLU A 175 -13.35 -6.07 -21.74
C GLU A 175 -12.62 -6.71 -20.55
N THR A 176 -11.29 -6.59 -20.49
CA THR A 176 -10.50 -7.05 -19.34
C THR A 176 -10.97 -6.37 -18.06
N PHE A 177 -11.19 -5.06 -18.05
CA PHE A 177 -11.69 -4.34 -16.86
C PHE A 177 -13.12 -4.74 -16.49
N ARG A 178 -14.00 -4.99 -17.46
CA ARG A 178 -15.36 -5.49 -17.19
C ARG A 178 -15.33 -6.86 -16.54
N SER A 179 -14.54 -7.79 -17.08
CA SER A 179 -14.35 -9.12 -16.51
C SER A 179 -13.71 -9.05 -15.12
N LEU A 180 -12.68 -8.22 -14.96
CA LEU A 180 -12.01 -7.97 -13.67
C LEU A 180 -12.99 -7.46 -12.62
N LYS A 181 -13.83 -6.47 -12.97
CA LYS A 181 -14.87 -5.95 -12.08
C LYS A 181 -15.83 -7.04 -11.61
N ALA A 182 -16.34 -7.85 -12.53
CA ALA A 182 -17.28 -8.92 -12.22
C ALA A 182 -16.64 -10.00 -11.32
N THR A 183 -15.42 -10.42 -11.66
CA THR A 183 -14.65 -11.43 -10.91
C THR A 183 -14.28 -10.91 -9.52
N TYR A 184 -13.86 -9.65 -9.43
CA TYR A 184 -13.58 -8.99 -8.16
C TYR A 184 -14.83 -8.94 -7.27
N TYR A 185 -15.96 -8.46 -7.82
CA TYR A 185 -17.20 -8.30 -7.06
C TYR A 185 -17.63 -9.62 -6.43
N ARG A 186 -17.63 -10.71 -7.19
CA ARG A 186 -17.94 -12.05 -6.67
C ARG A 186 -16.95 -12.48 -5.58
N SER A 187 -15.65 -12.35 -5.85
CA SER A 187 -14.62 -12.74 -4.87
C SER A 187 -14.70 -11.93 -3.56
N ALA A 188 -15.07 -10.65 -3.65
CA ALA A 188 -15.19 -9.79 -2.48
C ALA A 188 -16.45 -10.12 -1.65
N LEU A 189 -17.56 -10.49 -2.29
CA LEU A 189 -18.77 -10.96 -1.57
C LEU A 189 -18.50 -12.29 -0.83
N ASP A 190 -17.81 -13.24 -1.47
CA ASP A 190 -17.42 -14.50 -0.82
C ASP A 190 -16.55 -14.24 0.42
N LEU A 191 -15.67 -13.22 0.38
CA LEU A 191 -14.87 -12.80 1.54
C LEU A 191 -15.68 -12.11 2.63
N ILE A 192 -16.76 -11.38 2.29
CA ILE A 192 -17.67 -10.81 3.31
C ILE A 192 -18.27 -11.93 4.15
N ASP A 193 -18.73 -13.02 3.54
CA ASP A 193 -19.27 -14.16 4.25
C ASP A 193 -18.23 -14.83 5.15
N THR A 194 -17.01 -14.98 4.67
CA THR A 194 -15.89 -15.48 5.47
C THR A 194 -15.60 -14.58 6.66
N TYR A 195 -15.46 -13.28 6.46
CA TYR A 195 -15.18 -12.32 7.54
C TYR A 195 -16.33 -12.16 8.52
N ARG A 196 -17.57 -12.36 8.09
CA ARG A 196 -18.72 -12.42 9.00
C ARG A 196 -18.59 -13.59 9.96
N SER A 197 -18.28 -14.78 9.43
CA SER A 197 -18.07 -15.98 10.25
C SER A 197 -16.86 -15.82 11.19
N ASP A 198 -15.74 -15.27 10.69
CA ASP A 198 -14.57 -14.96 11.52
C ASP A 198 -14.90 -13.98 12.64
N ALA A 199 -15.67 -12.93 12.34
CA ALA A 199 -16.09 -11.95 13.34
C ALA A 199 -16.96 -12.59 14.41
N GLU A 200 -17.92 -13.41 14.03
CA GLU A 200 -18.82 -14.12 14.96
C GLU A 200 -18.03 -15.06 15.88
N MET A 201 -17.15 -15.89 15.34
CA MET A 201 -16.30 -16.80 16.12
C MET A 201 -15.40 -16.07 17.13
N ASN A 202 -15.00 -14.83 16.82
CA ASN A 202 -14.14 -14.02 17.68
C ASN A 202 -14.89 -12.97 18.51
N GLY A 203 -16.23 -13.02 18.55
CA GLY A 203 -17.05 -12.08 19.34
C GLY A 203 -16.97 -10.63 18.86
N LEU A 204 -16.65 -10.40 17.59
CA LEU A 204 -16.53 -9.07 17.00
C LEU A 204 -17.86 -8.64 16.35
N LYS A 205 -18.10 -7.33 16.37
CA LYS A 205 -19.24 -6.74 15.66
C LYS A 205 -18.92 -6.67 14.16
N PHE A 206 -19.85 -7.15 13.33
CA PHE A 206 -19.74 -7.12 11.88
C PHE A 206 -21.00 -6.49 11.26
N ASP A 207 -20.81 -5.61 10.28
CA ASP A 207 -21.87 -4.91 9.57
C ASP A 207 -21.79 -5.23 8.08
N SER A 208 -22.41 -6.34 7.67
CA SER A 208 -22.39 -6.83 6.29
C SER A 208 -22.82 -5.77 5.28
N HIS A 209 -23.87 -5.00 5.59
CA HIS A 209 -24.37 -3.96 4.67
C HIS A 209 -23.34 -2.86 4.38
N ASN A 210 -22.63 -2.40 5.40
CA ASN A 210 -21.54 -1.42 5.20
C ASN A 210 -20.31 -2.01 4.51
N GLU A 211 -20.04 -3.30 4.67
CA GLU A 211 -18.98 -4.00 3.92
C GLU A 211 -19.37 -4.15 2.44
N GLU A 212 -20.61 -4.53 2.14
CA GLU A 212 -21.14 -4.62 0.77
C GLU A 212 -21.09 -3.27 0.04
N LYS A 213 -21.51 -2.18 0.68
CA LYS A 213 -21.38 -0.82 0.13
C LYS A 213 -19.94 -0.47 -0.22
N ALA A 214 -18.99 -0.90 0.59
CA ALA A 214 -17.57 -0.69 0.28
C ALA A 214 -17.14 -1.49 -0.96
N VAL A 215 -17.58 -2.74 -1.08
CA VAL A 215 -17.30 -3.58 -2.26
C VAL A 215 -17.90 -3.00 -3.52
N GLU A 216 -19.14 -2.49 -3.47
CA GLU A 216 -19.78 -1.80 -4.60
C GLU A 216 -18.97 -0.57 -5.04
N LEU A 217 -18.54 0.26 -4.09
CA LEU A 217 -17.69 1.42 -4.37
C LEU A 217 -16.37 1.00 -5.03
N PHE A 218 -15.70 0.00 -4.50
CA PHE A 218 -14.44 -0.48 -5.05
C PHE A 218 -14.61 -1.10 -6.45
N ALA A 219 -15.71 -1.81 -6.70
CA ALA A 219 -16.04 -2.32 -8.02
C ALA A 219 -16.24 -1.20 -9.07
N LEU A 220 -16.88 -0.09 -8.68
CA LEU A 220 -16.98 1.09 -9.54
C LEU A 220 -15.60 1.72 -9.79
N ASN A 221 -14.75 1.78 -8.76
CA ASN A 221 -13.43 2.38 -8.87
C ASN A 221 -12.45 1.54 -9.72
N ILE A 222 -12.68 0.23 -9.90
CA ILE A 222 -11.96 -0.58 -10.90
C ILE A 222 -12.20 -0.02 -12.31
N MET A 223 -13.44 0.30 -12.67
CA MET A 223 -13.74 0.89 -13.98
C MET A 223 -13.13 2.27 -14.14
N LYS A 224 -13.24 3.15 -13.11
CA LYS A 224 -12.63 4.48 -13.14
C LYS A 224 -11.11 4.42 -13.29
N ALA A 225 -10.46 3.51 -12.57
CA ALA A 225 -9.02 3.28 -12.71
C ALA A 225 -8.64 2.84 -14.13
N GLY A 226 -9.44 1.96 -14.75
CA GLY A 226 -9.27 1.54 -16.14
C GLY A 226 -9.42 2.70 -17.13
N GLU A 227 -10.45 3.50 -16.98
CA GLU A 227 -10.64 4.70 -17.82
C GLU A 227 -9.47 5.68 -17.70
N SER A 228 -9.00 5.91 -16.47
CA SER A 228 -7.83 6.75 -16.22
C SER A 228 -6.56 6.18 -16.87
N PHE A 229 -6.37 4.86 -16.79
CA PHE A 229 -5.24 4.16 -17.39
C PHE A 229 -5.24 4.32 -18.91
N PHE A 230 -6.39 4.19 -19.59
CA PHE A 230 -6.48 4.36 -21.04
C PHE A 230 -6.27 5.81 -21.48
N LYS A 231 -6.78 6.78 -20.71
CA LYS A 231 -6.60 8.20 -21.04
C LYS A 231 -5.13 8.62 -20.94
N ASN A 232 -4.42 8.13 -19.94
CA ASN A 232 -3.01 8.46 -19.69
C ASN A 232 -2.25 7.28 -19.07
N PRO A 233 -1.82 6.30 -19.86
CA PRO A 233 -1.10 5.14 -19.35
C PRO A 233 0.27 5.49 -18.77
N MET A 234 0.84 6.64 -19.16
CA MET A 234 2.12 7.16 -18.68
C MET A 234 1.99 8.05 -17.43
N ASP A 235 0.77 8.40 -17.03
CA ASP A 235 0.53 9.17 -15.81
C ASP A 235 0.96 8.34 -14.60
N THR A 236 2.15 8.60 -14.12
CA THR A 236 2.69 7.95 -12.93
C THR A 236 2.96 9.01 -11.86
N PRO A 237 2.46 8.80 -10.66
CA PRO A 237 2.68 9.73 -9.56
C PRO A 237 4.07 9.56 -8.94
N PHE A 238 4.96 8.77 -9.52
CA PHE A 238 6.26 8.50 -8.93
C PHE A 238 7.16 9.73 -8.91
N ILE A 239 7.64 10.04 -7.72
CA ILE A 239 8.73 10.99 -7.51
C ILE A 239 10.02 10.37 -8.07
N PRO A 240 10.86 11.12 -8.81
CA PRO A 240 12.13 10.62 -9.29
C PRO A 240 13.03 10.13 -8.16
N THR A 241 13.87 9.14 -8.44
CA THR A 241 14.85 8.66 -7.46
C THR A 241 15.83 9.79 -7.07
N TRP A 242 16.34 9.75 -5.84
CA TRP A 242 17.33 10.71 -5.37
C TRP A 242 18.60 10.73 -6.23
N SER A 243 19.04 9.58 -6.69
CA SER A 243 20.19 9.49 -7.60
C SER A 243 19.95 10.28 -8.89
N ARG A 244 18.74 10.16 -9.46
CA ARG A 244 18.36 10.91 -10.66
C ARG A 244 18.25 12.42 -10.39
N VAL A 245 17.64 12.82 -9.28
CA VAL A 245 17.54 14.24 -8.90
C VAL A 245 18.91 14.85 -8.70
N LYS A 246 19.81 14.19 -7.96
CA LYS A 246 21.18 14.68 -7.72
C LYS A 246 22.01 14.77 -9.01
N SER A 247 21.83 13.83 -9.93
CA SER A 247 22.48 13.85 -11.23
C SER A 247 22.01 15.01 -12.12
N ALA A 248 20.69 15.31 -12.08
CA ALA A 248 20.11 16.38 -12.88
C ALA A 248 20.33 17.79 -12.26
N ILE A 249 20.40 17.88 -10.94
CA ILE A 249 20.54 19.12 -10.17
C ILE A 249 21.58 18.87 -9.07
N PRO A 250 22.88 19.04 -9.36
CA PRO A 250 23.97 18.68 -8.42
C PRO A 250 23.88 19.39 -7.06
N ASP A 251 23.42 20.64 -7.03
CA ASP A 251 23.27 21.49 -5.85
C ASP A 251 21.87 21.38 -5.19
N PHE A 252 21.07 20.36 -5.56
CA PHE A 252 19.67 20.22 -5.07
C PHE A 252 19.57 20.16 -3.55
N LEU A 253 20.48 19.44 -2.88
CA LEU A 253 20.47 19.32 -1.42
C LEU A 253 20.78 20.65 -0.71
N GLU A 254 21.64 21.47 -1.27
CA GLU A 254 21.96 22.81 -0.77
C GLU A 254 20.75 23.74 -0.93
N ARG A 255 20.11 23.71 -2.10
CA ARG A 255 18.86 24.45 -2.34
C ARG A 255 17.75 24.04 -1.40
N LEU A 256 17.57 22.73 -1.15
CA LEU A 256 16.59 22.20 -0.23
C LEU A 256 16.87 22.69 1.21
N LYS A 257 18.11 22.61 1.65
CA LYS A 257 18.53 23.09 2.96
C LYS A 257 18.26 24.60 3.10
N TYR A 258 18.64 25.38 2.11
CA TYR A 258 18.38 26.81 2.09
C TYR A 258 16.87 27.13 2.19
N ALA A 259 16.02 26.43 1.41
CA ALA A 259 14.57 26.60 1.48
C ALA A 259 14.00 26.29 2.87
N VAL A 260 14.47 25.20 3.50
CA VAL A 260 14.05 24.84 4.87
C VAL A 260 14.49 25.92 5.88
N ASP A 261 15.72 26.44 5.76
CA ASP A 261 16.21 27.49 6.65
C ASP A 261 15.41 28.79 6.50
N GLU A 262 15.02 29.16 5.28
CA GLU A 262 14.18 30.32 5.01
C GLU A 262 12.75 30.15 5.57
N ASP A 263 12.16 28.98 5.41
CA ASP A 263 10.83 28.69 5.99
C ASP A 263 10.87 28.71 7.52
N ASN A 264 11.90 28.17 8.14
CA ASN A 264 12.09 28.25 9.60
C ASN A 264 12.24 29.69 10.12
N LYS A 265 12.81 30.61 9.33
CA LYS A 265 12.89 32.05 9.70
C LYS A 265 11.52 32.72 9.66
N LYS A 266 10.66 32.35 8.70
CA LYS A 266 9.30 32.94 8.54
C LYS A 266 8.32 32.48 9.64
N HIS A 267 8.58 31.36 10.28
CA HIS A 267 7.69 30.76 11.27
C HIS A 267 8.23 30.85 12.72
N LYS A 268 9.32 31.58 12.92
CA LYS A 268 9.79 32.03 14.25
C LYS A 268 9.18 33.40 14.56
#